data_8665ecc893b9853feb11842a76e2249d
#
_entry.id   8665ecc893b9853feb11842a76e2249d
#
_cell.length_a   1.000
_cell.length_b   1.000
_cell.length_c   1.000
_cell.angle_alpha   90.00
_cell.angle_beta   90.00
_cell.angle_gamma   90.00
#
_symmetry.space_group_name_H-M   'P 1'
#
loop_
_entity.id
_entity.type
_entity.pdbx_description
1 polymer ?
#
loop_
_entity_poly.entity_id
_entity_poly.type
_entity_poly.pdbx_seq_one_letter_code
_entity_poly.pdbx_strand_id
1 'polypeptide(L)'
;MNSTDIQFADLSAFSAEGLRVGIVAAAWHDDIVQELISGSLTILREHGLHDDDIILVRCPGSYELPVVAATLIEHQHVDAVICLGVVVRGETAHFEYVASPVMHGLQDLAVRTGIPCIAGILTTENLDQAWSRAGGKDGHKGRESAIAALYTADLLRTLRTP
;
A
#
# COMPACT_ATOMS: atom_id res chain seq x y z
N MET A 1 -13.55 10.16 13.20
CA MET A 1 -12.80 11.01 12.26
C MET A 1 -13.16 10.53 10.87
N ASN A 2 -13.98 11.27 10.14
CA ASN A 2 -14.38 10.89 8.79
C ASN A 2 -13.16 11.07 7.87
N SER A 3 -12.73 9.98 7.25
CA SER A 3 -11.54 9.90 6.38
C SER A 3 -11.74 10.49 4.97
N THR A 4 -12.81 11.25 4.76
CA THR A 4 -13.17 11.79 3.43
C THR A 4 -12.38 13.01 3.00
N ASP A 5 -11.58 13.61 3.86
CA ASP A 5 -10.88 14.85 3.57
C ASP A 5 -9.41 14.85 4.01
N ILE A 6 -8.67 13.80 3.66
CA ILE A 6 -7.23 14.03 3.53
C ILE A 6 -7.07 14.75 2.18
N GLN A 7 -7.32 16.03 2.17
CA GLN A 7 -6.70 16.92 1.21
C GLN A 7 -5.21 16.89 1.55
N PHE A 8 -4.50 15.97 0.91
CA PHE A 8 -3.06 16.10 0.81
C PHE A 8 -2.84 17.46 0.19
N ALA A 9 -2.25 18.37 0.95
CA ALA A 9 -1.95 19.70 0.47
C ALA A 9 -1.22 19.58 -0.87
N ASP A 10 -1.87 20.04 -1.93
CA ASP A 10 -1.34 20.16 -3.26
C ASP A 10 -0.49 18.97 -3.79
N LEU A 11 -1.14 17.82 -3.96
CA LEU A 11 -0.52 16.63 -4.59
C LEU A 11 -0.15 16.88 -6.07
N SER A 12 -0.50 18.02 -6.64
CA SER A 12 -0.07 18.43 -7.98
C SER A 12 1.42 18.76 -8.06
N ALA A 13 2.11 18.88 -6.92
CA ALA A 13 3.48 19.37 -6.84
C ALA A 13 4.55 18.26 -6.73
N PHE A 14 4.18 16.97 -6.65
CA PHE A 14 5.17 15.89 -6.65
C PHE A 14 5.41 15.30 -8.04
N SER A 15 6.62 14.78 -8.28
CA SER A 15 6.97 14.11 -9.52
C SER A 15 7.12 12.61 -9.31
N ALA A 16 6.39 11.84 -10.09
CA ALA A 16 6.53 10.39 -10.13
C ALA A 16 7.52 9.91 -11.19
N GLU A 17 8.13 10.84 -11.94
CA GLU A 17 9.06 10.52 -13.02
C GLU A 17 10.27 9.74 -12.51
N GLY A 18 10.54 8.59 -13.16
CA GLY A 18 11.64 7.71 -12.83
C GLY A 18 11.47 6.91 -11.53
N LEU A 19 10.33 6.99 -10.85
CA LEU A 19 10.02 6.14 -9.70
C LEU A 19 9.67 4.73 -10.14
N ARG A 20 10.12 3.75 -9.35
CA ARG A 20 9.77 2.33 -9.49
C ARG A 20 9.01 1.86 -8.25
N VAL A 21 7.82 1.29 -8.43
CA VAL A 21 6.93 0.94 -7.34
C VAL A 21 6.63 -0.55 -7.31
N GLY A 22 6.83 -1.16 -6.14
CA GLY A 22 6.37 -2.52 -5.87
C GLY A 22 4.95 -2.53 -5.30
N ILE A 23 4.12 -3.47 -5.74
CA ILE A 23 2.83 -3.80 -5.13
C ILE A 23 2.91 -5.24 -4.66
N VAL A 24 2.72 -5.47 -3.37
CA VAL A 24 2.58 -6.80 -2.78
C VAL A 24 1.15 -6.97 -2.33
N ALA A 25 0.45 -7.98 -2.84
CA ALA A 25 -0.98 -8.14 -2.58
C ALA A 25 -1.29 -9.54 -2.06
N ALA A 26 -1.99 -9.60 -0.93
CA ALA A 26 -2.42 -10.86 -0.31
C ALA A 26 -3.50 -11.55 -1.15
N ALA A 27 -3.53 -12.90 -1.10
CA ALA A 27 -4.52 -13.69 -1.83
C ALA A 27 -5.85 -13.86 -1.06
N TRP A 28 -5.86 -13.76 0.26
CA TRP A 28 -7.08 -13.84 1.05
C TRP A 28 -8.01 -12.64 0.74
N HIS A 29 -9.32 -12.90 0.59
CA HIS A 29 -10.33 -11.92 0.15
C HIS A 29 -9.97 -11.31 -1.20
N ASP A 30 -9.68 -12.19 -2.17
CA ASP A 30 -9.14 -11.83 -3.48
C ASP A 30 -9.99 -10.79 -4.22
N ASP A 31 -11.30 -10.91 -4.17
CA ASP A 31 -12.24 -9.96 -4.78
C ASP A 31 -12.02 -8.51 -4.29
N ILE A 32 -11.90 -8.32 -2.98
CA ILE A 32 -11.62 -7.00 -2.39
C ILE A 32 -10.20 -6.55 -2.72
N VAL A 33 -9.23 -7.47 -2.62
CA VAL A 33 -7.82 -7.16 -2.91
C VAL A 33 -7.62 -6.77 -4.37
N GLN A 34 -8.35 -7.37 -5.32
CA GLN A 34 -8.32 -6.99 -6.73
C GLN A 34 -8.80 -5.54 -6.94
N GLU A 35 -9.84 -5.09 -6.22
CA GLU A 35 -10.26 -3.69 -6.25
C GLU A 35 -9.17 -2.76 -5.71
N LEU A 36 -8.50 -3.14 -4.63
CA LEU A 36 -7.38 -2.36 -4.09
C LEU A 36 -6.22 -2.27 -5.10
N ILE A 37 -5.89 -3.38 -5.77
CA ILE A 37 -4.87 -3.41 -6.84
C ILE A 37 -5.30 -2.48 -7.99
N SER A 38 -6.52 -2.61 -8.48
CA SER A 38 -7.07 -1.79 -9.57
C SER A 38 -6.97 -0.30 -9.25
N GLY A 39 -7.39 0.10 -8.05
CA GLY A 39 -7.28 1.48 -7.60
C GLY A 39 -5.84 1.99 -7.51
N SER A 40 -4.92 1.15 -7.02
CA SER A 40 -3.50 1.50 -6.97
C SER A 40 -2.91 1.67 -8.36
N LEU A 41 -3.13 0.73 -9.27
CA LEU A 41 -2.64 0.78 -10.65
C LEU A 41 -3.18 2.01 -11.40
N THR A 42 -4.45 2.34 -11.20
CA THR A 42 -5.06 3.53 -11.79
C THR A 42 -4.29 4.80 -11.41
N ILE A 43 -4.04 5.00 -10.12
CA ILE A 43 -3.31 6.18 -9.63
C ILE A 43 -1.86 6.20 -10.15
N LEU A 44 -1.16 5.07 -10.08
CA LEU A 44 0.23 5.02 -10.56
C LEU A 44 0.34 5.43 -12.04
N ARG A 45 -0.56 4.91 -12.88
CA ARG A 45 -0.60 5.24 -14.31
C ARG A 45 -1.04 6.68 -14.58
N GLU A 46 -2.04 7.20 -13.85
CA GLU A 46 -2.48 8.60 -13.94
C GLU A 46 -1.34 9.59 -13.63
N HIS A 47 -0.38 9.17 -12.80
CA HIS A 47 0.80 9.97 -12.45
C HIS A 47 2.05 9.65 -13.29
N GLY A 48 1.87 8.90 -14.38
CA GLY A 48 2.90 8.72 -15.40
C GLY A 48 3.83 7.52 -15.23
N LEU A 49 3.58 6.60 -14.28
CA LEU A 49 4.34 5.36 -14.23
C LEU A 49 3.95 4.44 -15.38
N HIS A 50 4.94 3.89 -16.07
CA HIS A 50 4.75 2.84 -17.05
C HIS A 50 4.63 1.47 -16.38
N ASP A 51 4.01 0.52 -17.04
CA ASP A 51 3.85 -0.84 -16.49
C ASP A 51 5.19 -1.51 -16.17
N ASP A 52 6.27 -1.18 -16.88
CA ASP A 52 7.62 -1.66 -16.63
C ASP A 52 8.24 -1.13 -15.31
N ASP A 53 7.68 -0.04 -14.77
CA ASP A 53 8.08 0.58 -13.50
C ASP A 53 7.25 0.08 -12.32
N ILE A 54 6.28 -0.81 -12.58
CA ILE A 54 5.37 -1.35 -11.58
C ILE A 54 5.59 -2.86 -11.46
N ILE A 55 6.01 -3.31 -10.27
CA ILE A 55 6.19 -4.73 -9.98
C ILE A 55 5.03 -5.20 -9.11
N LEU A 56 4.12 -5.99 -9.66
CA LEU A 56 3.00 -6.57 -8.91
C LEU A 56 3.31 -8.04 -8.59
N VAL A 57 3.31 -8.37 -7.30
CA VAL A 57 3.47 -9.75 -6.83
C VAL A 57 2.36 -10.12 -5.85
N ARG A 58 2.03 -11.42 -5.80
CA ARG A 58 1.02 -11.96 -4.88
C ARG A 58 1.68 -12.82 -3.80
N CYS A 59 1.15 -12.74 -2.58
CA CYS A 59 1.54 -13.62 -1.48
C CYS A 59 0.31 -14.25 -0.83
N PRO A 60 0.47 -15.33 -0.02
CA PRO A 60 -0.68 -16.04 0.53
C PRO A 60 -1.61 -15.19 1.38
N GLY A 61 -1.09 -14.44 2.33
CA GLY A 61 -1.88 -13.65 3.27
C GLY A 61 -1.22 -12.34 3.67
N SER A 62 -1.90 -11.58 4.50
CA SER A 62 -1.37 -10.29 4.97
C SER A 62 -0.11 -10.47 5.83
N TYR A 63 0.03 -11.61 6.52
CA TYR A 63 1.19 -11.88 7.37
C TYR A 63 2.50 -11.96 6.59
N GLU A 64 2.46 -12.38 5.33
CA GLU A 64 3.63 -12.50 4.45
C GLU A 64 4.01 -11.20 3.74
N LEU A 65 3.19 -10.15 3.81
CA LEU A 65 3.46 -8.86 3.14
C LEU A 65 4.82 -8.25 3.51
N PRO A 66 5.25 -8.20 4.78
CA PRO A 66 6.51 -7.56 5.14
C PRO A 66 7.75 -8.26 4.55
N VAL A 67 7.79 -9.60 4.55
CA VAL A 67 8.95 -10.33 4.03
C VAL A 67 9.06 -10.22 2.51
N VAL A 68 7.93 -10.22 1.79
CA VAL A 68 7.92 -10.02 0.34
C VAL A 68 8.29 -8.57 -0.01
N ALA A 69 7.80 -7.60 0.75
CA ALA A 69 8.19 -6.19 0.60
C ALA A 69 9.71 -6.00 0.79
N ALA A 70 10.28 -6.61 1.82
CA ALA A 70 11.72 -6.59 2.07
C ALA A 70 12.52 -7.13 0.87
N THR A 71 12.05 -8.24 0.30
CA THR A 71 12.68 -8.87 -0.87
C THR A 71 12.63 -7.98 -2.12
N LEU A 72 11.50 -7.28 -2.35
CA LEU A 72 11.39 -6.32 -3.45
C LEU A 72 12.36 -5.15 -3.28
N ILE A 73 12.47 -4.61 -2.07
CA ILE A 73 13.39 -3.52 -1.77
C ILE A 73 14.84 -3.94 -2.03
N GLU A 74 15.22 -5.11 -1.55
CA GLU A 74 16.60 -5.59 -1.64
C GLU A 74 17.03 -5.96 -3.06
N HIS A 75 16.12 -6.58 -3.85
CA HIS A 75 16.49 -7.20 -5.12
C HIS A 75 15.91 -6.52 -6.36
N GLN A 76 14.91 -5.69 -6.23
CA GLN A 76 14.24 -5.05 -7.36
C GLN A 76 14.43 -3.54 -7.43
N HIS A 77 15.15 -2.96 -6.46
CA HIS A 77 15.46 -1.52 -6.43
C HIS A 77 14.24 -0.62 -6.60
N VAL A 78 13.17 -0.92 -5.86
CA VAL A 78 11.96 -0.11 -5.85
C VAL A 78 12.13 1.13 -4.96
N ASP A 79 11.47 2.24 -5.33
CA ASP A 79 11.47 3.49 -4.57
C ASP A 79 10.35 3.55 -3.51
N ALA A 80 9.35 2.70 -3.65
CA ALA A 80 8.27 2.50 -2.67
C ALA A 80 7.65 1.11 -2.83
N VAL A 81 7.06 0.59 -1.75
CA VAL A 81 6.26 -0.63 -1.77
C VAL A 81 4.86 -0.35 -1.23
N ILE A 82 3.84 -0.76 -1.96
CA ILE A 82 2.44 -0.74 -1.54
C ILE A 82 2.04 -2.16 -1.13
N CYS A 83 1.64 -2.34 0.13
CA CYS A 83 1.22 -3.63 0.66
C CYS A 83 -0.31 -3.64 0.78
N LEU A 84 -0.97 -4.50 0.00
CA LEU A 84 -2.42 -4.58 -0.08
C LEU A 84 -2.92 -5.89 0.54
N GLY A 85 -3.91 -5.79 1.42
CA GLY A 85 -4.49 -6.95 2.07
C GLY A 85 -5.78 -6.61 2.81
N VAL A 86 -6.45 -7.65 3.28
CA VAL A 86 -7.66 -7.53 4.08
C VAL A 86 -7.56 -8.49 5.26
N VAL A 87 -7.77 -7.98 6.46
CA VAL A 87 -7.87 -8.76 7.69
C VAL A 87 -9.23 -8.45 8.29
N VAL A 88 -10.12 -9.43 8.30
CA VAL A 88 -11.45 -9.32 8.89
C VAL A 88 -11.44 -9.98 10.25
N ARG A 89 -12.03 -9.31 11.24
CA ARG A 89 -12.14 -9.85 12.60
C ARG A 89 -12.97 -11.13 12.62
N GLY A 90 -12.40 -12.18 13.16
CA GLY A 90 -13.06 -13.44 13.46
C GLY A 90 -13.37 -13.58 14.96
N GLU A 91 -13.82 -14.75 15.36
CA GLU A 91 -14.19 -15.08 16.76
C GLU A 91 -12.98 -15.25 17.70
N THR A 92 -11.79 -15.41 17.14
CA THR A 92 -10.55 -15.65 17.90
C THR A 92 -9.63 -14.44 17.91
N ALA A 93 -8.63 -14.44 18.77
CA ALA A 93 -7.60 -13.42 18.83
C ALA A 93 -6.66 -13.38 17.60
N HIS A 94 -6.90 -14.20 16.59
CA HIS A 94 -6.06 -14.29 15.39
C HIS A 94 -5.93 -12.95 14.66
N PHE A 95 -6.98 -12.14 14.66
CA PHE A 95 -6.98 -10.80 14.05
C PHE A 95 -5.83 -9.93 14.59
N GLU A 96 -5.67 -9.85 15.90
CA GLU A 96 -4.63 -9.04 16.55
C GLU A 96 -3.23 -9.57 16.23
N TYR A 97 -3.07 -10.89 16.21
CA TYR A 97 -1.80 -11.55 15.93
C TYR A 97 -1.37 -11.50 14.45
N VAL A 98 -2.28 -11.14 13.55
CA VAL A 98 -1.97 -10.87 12.13
C VAL A 98 -1.83 -9.36 11.90
N ALA A 99 -2.83 -8.58 12.25
CA ALA A 99 -2.89 -7.16 11.90
C ALA A 99 -1.75 -6.34 12.52
N SER A 100 -1.54 -6.47 13.83
CA SER A 100 -0.53 -5.68 14.54
C SER A 100 0.91 -5.98 14.10
N PRO A 101 1.38 -7.25 14.05
CA PRO A 101 2.73 -7.55 13.59
C PRO A 101 3.02 -7.11 12.16
N VAL A 102 2.05 -7.19 11.26
CA VAL A 102 2.21 -6.76 9.87
C VAL A 102 2.45 -5.26 9.81
N MET A 103 1.64 -4.47 10.51
CA MET A 103 1.80 -3.00 10.55
C MET A 103 3.15 -2.59 11.13
N HIS A 104 3.57 -3.21 12.24
CA HIS A 104 4.87 -2.95 12.85
C HIS A 104 6.03 -3.39 11.93
N GLY A 105 5.90 -4.56 11.29
CA GLY A 105 6.91 -5.07 10.37
C GLY A 105 7.12 -4.16 9.16
N LEU A 106 6.05 -3.63 8.57
CA LEU A 106 6.16 -2.67 7.46
C LEU A 106 6.75 -1.34 7.89
N GLN A 107 6.34 -0.83 9.06
CA GLN A 107 6.89 0.42 9.61
C GLN A 107 8.39 0.28 9.92
N ASP A 108 8.79 -0.79 10.57
CA ASP A 108 10.18 -1.07 10.89
C ASP A 108 11.04 -1.23 9.61
N LEU A 109 10.53 -1.95 8.62
CA LEU A 109 11.17 -2.10 7.32
C LEU A 109 11.38 -0.74 6.64
N ALA A 110 10.35 0.10 6.60
CA ALA A 110 10.44 1.42 5.99
C ALA A 110 11.49 2.32 6.68
N VAL A 111 11.50 2.34 8.01
CA VAL A 111 12.47 3.13 8.79
C VAL A 111 13.90 2.64 8.56
N ARG A 112 14.14 1.32 8.58
CA ARG A 112 15.48 0.74 8.40
C ARG A 112 16.04 0.89 6.99
N THR A 113 15.19 0.78 5.98
CA THR A 113 15.63 0.85 4.58
C THR A 113 15.59 2.27 4.00
N GLY A 114 14.80 3.15 4.61
CA GLY A 114 14.48 4.46 4.05
C GLY A 114 13.59 4.38 2.81
N ILE A 115 12.97 3.23 2.51
CA ILE A 115 12.02 3.03 1.42
C ILE A 115 10.61 2.99 1.98
N PRO A 116 9.68 3.82 1.49
CA PRO A 116 8.29 3.80 1.98
C PRO A 116 7.64 2.43 1.79
N CYS A 117 7.10 1.87 2.87
CA CYS A 117 6.27 0.67 2.85
C CYS A 117 4.85 1.06 3.25
N ILE A 118 3.98 1.22 2.28
CA ILE A 118 2.63 1.76 2.49
C ILE A 118 1.67 0.64 2.88
N ALA A 119 1.05 0.77 4.05
CA ALA A 119 0.07 -0.18 4.55
C ALA A 119 -1.32 0.07 3.94
N GLY A 120 -1.55 -0.47 2.75
CA GLY A 120 -2.87 -0.53 2.11
C GLY A 120 -3.71 -1.72 2.60
N ILE A 121 -3.61 -2.04 3.89
CA ILE A 121 -4.23 -3.21 4.50
C ILE A 121 -5.49 -2.76 5.24
N LEU A 122 -6.62 -3.32 4.83
CA LEU A 122 -7.89 -3.12 5.51
C LEU A 122 -7.97 -4.04 6.74
N THR A 123 -8.22 -3.46 7.89
CA THR A 123 -8.47 -4.16 9.14
C THR A 123 -9.86 -3.81 9.61
N THR A 124 -10.82 -4.72 9.43
CA THR A 124 -12.25 -4.43 9.58
C THR A 124 -12.96 -5.47 10.44
N GLU A 125 -14.10 -5.09 11.01
CA GLU A 125 -14.93 -5.99 11.81
C GLU A 125 -15.73 -6.97 10.93
N ASN A 126 -16.01 -6.59 9.66
CA ASN A 126 -16.74 -7.41 8.70
C ASN A 126 -16.37 -7.04 7.26
N LEU A 127 -16.87 -7.84 6.30
CA LEU A 127 -16.62 -7.64 4.88
C LEU A 127 -17.26 -6.38 4.31
N ASP A 128 -18.43 -5.96 4.83
CA ASP A 128 -19.11 -4.75 4.34
C ASP A 128 -18.26 -3.50 4.60
N GLN A 129 -17.59 -3.44 5.74
CA GLN A 129 -16.64 -2.38 6.04
C GLN A 129 -15.43 -2.41 5.09
N ALA A 130 -14.93 -3.61 4.74
CA ALA A 130 -13.83 -3.75 3.81
C ALA A 130 -14.22 -3.26 2.40
N TRP A 131 -15.38 -3.68 1.89
CA TRP A 131 -15.92 -3.20 0.61
C TRP A 131 -16.16 -1.69 0.60
N SER A 132 -16.66 -1.14 1.72
CA SER A 132 -16.87 0.31 1.85
C SER A 132 -15.59 1.13 1.63
N ARG A 133 -14.43 0.54 1.97
CA ARG A 133 -13.09 1.14 1.85
C ARG A 133 -12.33 0.71 0.58
N ALA A 134 -12.87 -0.19 -0.21
CA ALA A 134 -12.28 -0.66 -1.46
C ALA A 134 -12.95 -0.04 -2.71
N GLY A 135 -13.42 1.20 -2.59
CA GLY A 135 -14.11 1.92 -3.67
C GLY A 135 -15.61 2.12 -3.41
N GLY A 136 -16.08 1.80 -2.20
CA GLY A 136 -17.42 2.09 -1.75
C GLY A 136 -17.56 3.51 -1.14
N LYS A 137 -18.56 3.68 -0.27
CA LYS A 137 -18.93 4.98 0.28
C LYS A 137 -17.85 5.65 1.17
N ASP A 138 -16.94 4.88 1.74
CA ASP A 138 -15.92 5.38 2.68
C ASP A 138 -14.53 5.54 2.01
N GLY A 139 -14.48 5.56 0.69
CA GLY A 139 -13.27 5.84 -0.09
C GLY A 139 -12.61 4.60 -0.70
N HIS A 140 -11.36 4.75 -1.14
CA HIS A 140 -10.65 3.71 -1.86
C HIS A 140 -9.21 3.55 -1.37
N LYS A 141 -8.99 2.63 -0.45
CA LYS A 141 -7.68 2.44 0.20
C LYS A 141 -6.54 2.16 -0.78
N GLY A 142 -6.81 1.47 -1.89
CA GLY A 142 -5.80 1.24 -2.94
C GLY A 142 -5.32 2.54 -3.58
N ARG A 143 -6.24 3.43 -3.94
CA ARG A 143 -5.90 4.76 -4.51
C ARG A 143 -5.13 5.61 -3.50
N GLU A 144 -5.61 5.68 -2.25
CA GLU A 144 -4.94 6.40 -1.16
C GLU A 144 -3.52 5.91 -0.94
N SER A 145 -3.32 4.58 -0.99
CA SER A 145 -2.00 3.96 -0.80
C SER A 145 -1.03 4.29 -1.92
N ALA A 146 -1.50 4.32 -3.17
CA ALA A 146 -0.66 4.70 -4.30
C ALA A 146 -0.23 6.17 -4.23
N ILE A 147 -1.15 7.08 -3.89
CA ILE A 147 -0.83 8.49 -3.67
C ILE A 147 0.22 8.64 -2.56
N ALA A 148 0.01 7.96 -1.42
CA ALA A 148 0.95 8.02 -0.31
C ALA A 148 2.35 7.50 -0.70
N ALA A 149 2.42 6.44 -1.51
CA ALA A 149 3.66 5.88 -2.00
C ALA A 149 4.44 6.88 -2.87
N LEU A 150 3.78 7.46 -3.87
CA LEU A 150 4.40 8.41 -4.79
C LEU A 150 4.86 9.67 -4.08
N TYR A 151 3.99 10.26 -3.27
CA TYR A 151 4.30 11.47 -2.51
C TYR A 151 5.50 11.24 -1.57
N THR A 152 5.48 10.14 -0.81
CA THR A 152 6.55 9.87 0.15
C THR A 152 7.87 9.56 -0.55
N ALA A 153 7.85 8.81 -1.65
CA ALA A 153 9.05 8.51 -2.42
C ALA A 153 9.69 9.78 -2.99
N ASP A 154 8.90 10.67 -3.59
CA ASP A 154 9.39 11.95 -4.11
C ASP A 154 9.92 12.89 -3.02
N LEU A 155 9.21 12.98 -1.88
CA LEU A 155 9.65 13.73 -0.71
C LEU A 155 11.02 13.23 -0.22
N LEU A 156 11.19 11.92 -0.06
CA LEU A 156 12.45 11.33 0.41
C LEU A 156 13.57 11.52 -0.62
N ARG A 157 13.26 11.44 -1.92
CA ARG A 157 14.20 11.74 -3.00
C ARG A 157 14.70 13.18 -2.90
N THR A 158 13.79 14.12 -2.72
CA THR A 158 14.11 15.55 -2.56
C THR A 158 14.99 15.79 -1.32
N LEU A 159 14.67 15.17 -0.19
CA LEU A 159 15.45 15.32 1.05
C LEU A 159 16.87 14.71 0.96
N ARG A 160 17.10 13.76 0.06
CA ARG A 160 18.42 13.13 -0.16
C ARG A 160 19.29 13.87 -1.17
N THR A 161 18.69 14.74 -1.95
CA THR A 161 19.43 15.57 -2.93
C THR A 161 19.97 16.80 -2.18
N PRO A 162 21.30 17.05 -2.18
CA PRO A 162 21.91 18.18 -1.48
C PRO A 162 21.54 19.52 -2.09
#